data_a987a0c671fc7c09dfa655794ce61c33
#
_entry.id   a987a0c671fc7c09dfa655794ce61c33
#
_cell.length_a   1.000
_cell.length_b   1.000
_cell.length_c   1.000
_cell.angle_alpha   90.00
_cell.angle_beta   90.00
_cell.angle_gamma   90.00
#
_symmetry.space_group_name_H-M   'P 1'
#
loop_
_entity.id
_entity.type
_entity.pdbx_description
1 polymer ?
#
loop_
_entity_poly.entity_id
_entity_poly.type
_entity_poly.pdbx_seq_one_letter_code
_entity_poly.pdbx_strand_id
1 'polypeptide(L)'
;MNSKQDLLLVTQALFPKYILNSTELKYISIIGNINTYNIKQYQLIVPSYYITNIMAILFLHINYQYKSLVDLFGVDYLDKKYRFQIIYQFISYAYFNRIIIKTWTDDLHFIDSITSTYPSANWYERECWDMYGVSFKNHPDLRRILTDYGFQGHPFRKDFPLSGFIELRYDERYQRIAYDPIHSIQEFRIFDTLTPWNFYHKN
;
A
#
# COMPACT_ATOMS: atom_id res chain seq x y z
N MET A 1 32.83 -11.87 -3.84
CA MET A 1 32.19 -10.76 -4.57
C MET A 1 30.81 -10.56 -3.99
N ASN A 2 30.55 -9.39 -3.39
CA ASN A 2 29.28 -9.10 -2.70
C ASN A 2 28.18 -8.77 -3.73
N SER A 3 27.59 -9.78 -4.32
CA SER A 3 26.59 -9.66 -5.40
C SER A 3 25.27 -8.94 -5.03
N LYS A 4 25.10 -8.54 -3.78
CA LYS A 4 23.83 -7.97 -3.25
C LYS A 4 23.84 -6.44 -3.10
N GLN A 5 24.98 -5.82 -2.88
CA GLN A 5 25.11 -4.36 -2.91
C GLN A 5 25.05 -3.83 -4.36
N ASP A 6 25.40 -4.66 -5.31
CA ASP A 6 25.41 -4.31 -6.72
C ASP A 6 24.00 -4.12 -7.28
N LEU A 7 22.97 -4.73 -6.69
CA LEU A 7 21.61 -4.69 -7.22
C LEU A 7 20.98 -3.28 -7.13
N LEU A 8 21.12 -2.60 -5.99
CA LEU A 8 20.65 -1.23 -5.83
C LEU A 8 21.46 -0.24 -6.67
N LEU A 9 22.78 -0.39 -6.67
CA LEU A 9 23.66 0.43 -7.48
C LEU A 9 23.41 0.23 -8.98
N VAL A 10 23.19 -1.02 -9.39
CA VAL A 10 22.86 -1.34 -10.78
C VAL A 10 21.47 -0.80 -11.17
N THR A 11 20.45 -0.92 -10.31
CA THR A 11 19.13 -0.34 -10.59
C THR A 11 19.18 1.18 -10.69
N GLN A 12 19.92 1.84 -9.80
CA GLN A 12 20.07 3.29 -9.81
C GLN A 12 20.91 3.76 -11.01
N ALA A 13 21.97 3.03 -11.36
CA ALA A 13 22.81 3.34 -12.51
C ALA A 13 22.10 3.09 -13.85
N LEU A 14 21.32 2.01 -13.96
CA LEU A 14 20.55 1.70 -15.16
C LEU A 14 19.35 2.64 -15.36
N PHE A 15 18.73 3.09 -14.27
CA PHE A 15 17.48 3.84 -14.32
C PHE A 15 17.49 5.12 -13.47
N PRO A 16 18.48 6.02 -13.62
CA PRO A 16 18.57 7.22 -12.78
C PRO A 16 17.38 8.17 -12.93
N LYS A 17 16.67 8.12 -14.07
CA LYS A 17 15.48 8.94 -14.32
C LYS A 17 14.21 8.38 -13.67
N TYR A 18 14.17 7.09 -13.36
CA TYR A 18 12.96 6.40 -12.87
C TYR A 18 12.94 6.21 -11.37
N ILE A 19 14.08 6.31 -10.71
CA ILE A 19 14.21 6.05 -9.28
C ILE A 19 14.64 7.34 -8.59
N LEU A 20 13.76 7.87 -7.72
CA LEU A 20 14.05 9.07 -6.93
C LEU A 20 14.99 8.77 -5.77
N ASN A 21 14.81 7.63 -5.13
CA ASN A 21 15.63 7.21 -4.00
C ASN A 21 15.63 5.69 -3.85
N SER A 22 16.70 5.14 -3.33
CA SER A 22 16.82 3.72 -3.02
C SER A 22 17.49 3.53 -1.66
N THR A 23 16.93 2.66 -0.84
CA THR A 23 17.46 2.34 0.50
C THR A 23 17.46 0.83 0.73
N GLU A 24 18.41 0.35 1.50
CA GLU A 24 18.44 -1.02 2.00
C GLU A 24 17.90 -1.04 3.42
N LEU A 25 16.83 -1.78 3.65
CA LEU A 25 16.28 -2.01 4.98
C LEU A 25 16.85 -3.32 5.52
N LYS A 26 17.49 -3.26 6.67
CA LYS A 26 18.01 -4.43 7.37
C LYS A 26 17.03 -4.81 8.48
N TYR A 27 16.47 -5.99 8.39
CA TYR A 27 15.65 -6.56 9.46
C TYR A 27 16.44 -7.64 10.19
N ILE A 28 16.51 -7.53 11.51
CA ILE A 28 17.03 -8.58 12.37
C ILE A 28 15.83 -9.38 12.85
N SER A 29 15.64 -10.59 12.31
CA SER A 29 14.63 -11.49 12.82
C SER A 29 15.27 -12.40 13.87
N ILE A 30 14.82 -12.30 15.11
CA ILE A 30 15.18 -13.21 16.19
C ILE A 30 14.15 -14.35 16.16
N ILE A 31 14.49 -15.45 15.52
CA ILE A 31 13.67 -16.66 15.55
C ILE A 31 14.41 -17.66 16.44
N GLY A 32 14.02 -17.72 17.71
CA GLY A 32 14.58 -18.64 18.70
C GLY A 32 16.05 -18.34 19.05
N ASN A 33 16.63 -19.16 19.90
CA ASN A 33 18.00 -19.01 20.42
C ASN A 33 19.13 -19.33 19.41
N ILE A 34 18.84 -19.57 18.15
CA ILE A 34 19.83 -20.04 17.18
C ILE A 34 19.61 -19.32 15.84
N ASN A 35 20.60 -18.48 15.47
CA ASN A 35 20.76 -17.77 14.21
C ASN A 35 19.91 -16.52 13.99
N THR A 36 20.54 -15.37 14.14
CA THR A 36 20.05 -14.09 13.60
C THR A 36 20.19 -14.09 12.09
N TYR A 37 19.09 -14.19 11.36
CA TYR A 37 19.09 -14.00 9.90
C TYR A 37 18.94 -12.52 9.59
N ASN A 38 19.96 -11.92 9.02
CA ASN A 38 19.87 -10.57 8.45
C ASN A 38 19.10 -10.64 7.12
N ILE A 39 17.80 -10.36 7.15
CA ILE A 39 17.00 -10.26 5.93
C ILE A 39 17.21 -8.87 5.35
N LYS A 40 17.78 -8.80 4.15
CA LYS A 40 17.94 -7.56 3.41
C LYS A 40 16.72 -7.33 2.54
N GLN A 41 16.08 -6.19 2.68
CA GLN A 41 14.96 -5.76 1.85
C GLN A 41 15.32 -4.45 1.17
N TYR A 42 15.06 -4.36 -0.12
CA TYR A 42 15.32 -3.17 -0.90
C TYR A 42 14.06 -2.33 -1.00
N GLN A 43 14.24 -1.02 -0.91
CA GLN A 43 13.16 -0.04 -1.08
C GLN A 43 13.53 0.93 -2.19
N LEU A 44 12.62 1.13 -3.13
CA LEU A 44 12.73 2.10 -4.22
C LEU A 44 11.59 3.11 -4.13
N ILE A 45 11.89 4.37 -4.34
CA ILE A 45 10.90 5.43 -4.48
C ILE A 45 10.86 5.84 -5.95
N VAL A 46 9.68 5.69 -6.55
CA VAL A 46 9.44 5.83 -7.99
C VAL A 46 8.33 6.84 -8.22
N PRO A 47 8.48 7.76 -9.18
CA PRO A 47 7.38 8.63 -9.61
C PRO A 47 6.22 7.81 -10.21
N SER A 48 4.98 8.25 -10.02
CA SER A 48 3.76 7.54 -10.44
C SER A 48 3.71 7.22 -11.95
N TYR A 49 4.23 8.12 -12.78
CA TYR A 49 4.22 7.97 -14.25
C TYR A 49 5.27 7.00 -14.82
N TYR A 50 6.21 6.51 -14.00
CA TYR A 50 7.19 5.49 -14.45
C TYR A 50 6.95 4.10 -13.84
N ILE A 51 5.87 3.94 -13.11
CA ILE A 51 5.60 2.71 -12.35
C ILE A 51 5.53 1.50 -13.28
N THR A 52 4.78 1.57 -14.38
CA THR A 52 4.62 0.47 -15.34
C THR A 52 5.93 0.05 -15.99
N ASN A 53 6.79 1.02 -16.33
CA ASN A 53 8.08 0.74 -16.94
C ASN A 53 9.00 -0.02 -15.97
N ILE A 54 9.07 0.43 -14.71
CA ILE A 54 9.88 -0.23 -13.69
C ILE A 54 9.34 -1.63 -13.38
N MET A 55 8.01 -1.77 -13.29
CA MET A 55 7.38 -3.07 -13.05
C MET A 55 7.68 -4.07 -14.16
N ALA A 56 7.61 -3.64 -15.42
CA ALA A 56 7.96 -4.48 -16.57
C ALA A 56 9.44 -4.90 -16.53
N ILE A 57 10.34 -4.00 -16.17
CA ILE A 57 11.76 -4.30 -16.04
C ILE A 57 12.00 -5.32 -14.90
N LEU A 58 11.43 -5.11 -13.74
CA LEU A 58 11.58 -6.01 -12.59
C LEU A 58 11.04 -7.41 -12.88
N PHE A 59 9.98 -7.49 -13.69
CA PHE A 59 9.39 -8.76 -14.08
C PHE A 59 10.21 -9.51 -15.15
N LEU A 60 10.70 -8.79 -16.18
CA LEU A 60 11.32 -9.39 -17.35
C LEU A 60 12.84 -9.57 -17.22
N HIS A 61 13.50 -8.70 -16.47
CA HIS A 61 14.97 -8.69 -16.42
C HIS A 61 15.51 -9.92 -15.70
N ILE A 62 16.49 -10.58 -16.31
CA ILE A 62 17.08 -11.85 -15.85
C ILE A 62 17.62 -11.76 -14.42
N ASN A 63 18.26 -10.64 -14.06
CA ASN A 63 18.89 -10.47 -12.74
C ASN A 63 17.91 -10.10 -11.62
N TYR A 64 16.66 -9.77 -11.93
CA TYR A 64 15.67 -9.34 -10.95
C TYR A 64 14.60 -10.40 -10.73
N GLN A 65 13.90 -10.80 -11.76
CA GLN A 65 12.86 -11.84 -11.76
C GLN A 65 11.87 -11.72 -10.59
N TYR A 66 11.39 -10.51 -10.33
CA TYR A 66 10.32 -10.30 -9.35
C TYR A 66 8.97 -10.64 -9.98
N LYS A 67 8.65 -11.93 -10.04
CA LYS A 67 7.48 -12.45 -10.75
C LYS A 67 6.20 -12.49 -9.91
N SER A 68 6.31 -12.31 -8.59
CA SER A 68 5.16 -12.35 -7.70
C SER A 68 4.96 -11.04 -7.00
N LEU A 69 3.76 -10.45 -7.17
CA LEU A 69 3.25 -9.39 -6.33
C LEU A 69 2.71 -10.03 -5.05
N VAL A 70 3.28 -9.65 -3.91
CA VAL A 70 2.86 -10.16 -2.59
C VAL A 70 1.70 -9.34 -2.07
N ASP A 71 1.84 -8.01 -2.15
CA ASP A 71 0.86 -7.08 -1.62
C ASP A 71 0.93 -5.72 -2.30
N LEU A 72 -0.19 -4.98 -2.27
CA LEU A 72 -0.30 -3.61 -2.73
C LEU A 72 -1.28 -2.89 -1.80
N PHE A 73 -0.82 -1.84 -1.13
CA PHE A 73 -1.66 -1.09 -0.21
C PHE A 73 -1.32 0.40 -0.21
N GLY A 74 -2.27 1.20 0.26
CA GLY A 74 -2.14 2.63 0.40
C GLY A 74 -1.84 3.06 1.84
N VAL A 75 -1.26 4.23 1.98
CA VAL A 75 -1.10 4.94 3.27
C VAL A 75 -1.48 6.40 3.08
N ASP A 76 -2.30 6.94 3.98
CA ASP A 76 -2.73 8.32 3.96
C ASP A 76 -1.83 9.19 4.87
N TYR A 77 -1.28 10.28 4.31
CA TYR A 77 -0.46 11.28 5.01
C TYR A 77 -1.09 12.67 4.81
N LEU A 78 -1.80 13.16 5.81
CA LEU A 78 -2.45 14.48 5.73
C LEU A 78 -1.46 15.65 5.59
N ASP A 79 -0.27 15.52 6.18
CA ASP A 79 0.73 16.59 6.23
C ASP A 79 1.63 16.67 4.99
N LYS A 80 1.48 15.74 4.03
CA LYS A 80 2.35 15.68 2.85
C LYS A 80 1.71 16.37 1.65
N LYS A 81 2.54 16.94 0.77
CA LYS A 81 2.09 17.55 -0.49
C LYS A 81 1.32 16.53 -1.36
N TYR A 82 1.87 15.32 -1.46
CA TYR A 82 1.18 14.18 -2.05
C TYR A 82 0.62 13.35 -0.91
N ARG A 83 -0.69 13.35 -0.80
CA ARG A 83 -1.40 12.77 0.33
C ARG A 83 -1.23 11.27 0.44
N PHE A 84 -1.32 10.55 -0.68
CA PHE A 84 -1.32 9.10 -0.68
C PHE A 84 0.04 8.53 -1.08
N GLN A 85 0.49 7.54 -0.34
CA GLN A 85 1.62 6.71 -0.71
C GLN A 85 1.14 5.30 -1.01
N ILE A 86 1.35 4.85 -2.25
CA ILE A 86 1.07 3.48 -2.63
C ILE A 86 2.35 2.66 -2.54
N ILE A 87 2.24 1.52 -1.89
CA ILE A 87 3.34 0.63 -1.58
C ILE A 87 3.08 -0.72 -2.25
N TYR A 88 4.02 -1.15 -3.07
CA TYR A 88 4.01 -2.44 -3.76
C TYR A 88 5.09 -3.33 -3.17
N GLN A 89 4.76 -4.55 -2.84
CA GLN A 89 5.70 -5.55 -2.34
C GLN A 89 5.83 -6.70 -3.32
N PHE A 90 7.07 -6.97 -3.74
CA PHE A 90 7.36 -8.06 -4.66
C PHE A 90 8.37 -9.04 -4.07
N ILE A 91 8.28 -10.28 -4.52
CA ILE A 91 9.21 -11.34 -4.19
C ILE A 91 9.78 -11.97 -5.45
N SER A 92 11.08 -12.23 -5.43
CA SER A 92 11.77 -13.06 -6.41
C SER A 92 12.05 -14.43 -5.79
N TYR A 93 11.43 -15.46 -6.34
CA TYR A 93 11.68 -16.84 -5.91
C TYR A 93 13.02 -17.36 -6.40
N ALA A 94 13.51 -16.85 -7.55
CA ALA A 94 14.79 -17.26 -8.10
C ALA A 94 15.99 -16.80 -7.25
N TYR A 95 15.90 -15.62 -6.66
CA TYR A 95 16.98 -15.00 -5.89
C TYR A 95 16.67 -14.86 -4.39
N PHE A 96 15.51 -15.33 -3.92
CA PHE A 96 15.07 -15.22 -2.53
C PHE A 96 15.16 -13.80 -1.96
N ASN A 97 14.84 -12.81 -2.80
CA ASN A 97 14.90 -11.40 -2.46
C ASN A 97 13.50 -10.79 -2.44
N ARG A 98 13.32 -9.75 -1.62
CA ARG A 98 12.11 -8.92 -1.57
C ARG A 98 12.45 -7.49 -1.93
N ILE A 99 11.51 -6.81 -2.59
CA ILE A 99 11.62 -5.40 -2.91
C ILE A 99 10.31 -4.70 -2.57
N ILE A 100 10.44 -3.49 -2.04
CA ILE A 100 9.33 -2.58 -1.80
C ILE A 100 9.48 -1.41 -2.78
N ILE A 101 8.41 -1.10 -3.49
CA ILE A 101 8.34 0.07 -4.35
C ILE A 101 7.30 1.01 -3.78
N LYS A 102 7.68 2.27 -3.61
CA LYS A 102 6.81 3.31 -3.09
C LYS A 102 6.60 4.38 -4.15
N THR A 103 5.36 4.77 -4.34
CA THR A 103 5.00 5.91 -5.18
C THR A 103 4.09 6.86 -4.41
N TRP A 104 4.18 8.14 -4.73
CA TRP A 104 3.36 9.17 -4.14
C TRP A 104 2.34 9.68 -5.15
N THR A 105 1.12 9.91 -4.69
CA THR A 105 0.04 10.49 -5.48
C THR A 105 -0.87 11.35 -4.60
N ASP A 106 -1.76 12.06 -5.22
CA ASP A 106 -2.84 12.82 -4.57
C ASP A 106 -4.20 12.44 -5.16
N ASP A 107 -5.24 13.14 -4.77
CA ASP A 107 -6.61 12.90 -5.24
C ASP A 107 -6.78 13.13 -6.76
N LEU A 108 -5.95 13.98 -7.37
CA LEU A 108 -6.10 14.42 -8.75
C LEU A 108 -5.22 13.65 -9.73
N HIS A 109 -4.13 13.07 -9.25
CA HIS A 109 -3.18 12.37 -10.11
C HIS A 109 -3.45 10.88 -10.14
N PHE A 110 -3.51 10.35 -11.36
CA PHE A 110 -3.67 8.93 -11.61
C PHE A 110 -2.33 8.20 -11.52
N ILE A 111 -2.37 6.96 -11.09
CA ILE A 111 -1.27 6.00 -11.19
C ILE A 111 -1.59 5.05 -12.33
N ASP A 112 -0.60 4.71 -13.15
CA ASP A 112 -0.81 3.68 -14.17
C ASP A 112 -0.97 2.31 -13.53
N SER A 113 -1.99 1.56 -13.96
CA SER A 113 -2.25 0.20 -13.49
C SER A 113 -1.15 -0.77 -13.90
N ILE A 114 -0.80 -1.67 -13.00
CA ILE A 114 0.19 -2.72 -13.26
C ILE A 114 -0.44 -4.08 -13.60
N THR A 115 -1.76 -4.12 -13.79
CA THR A 115 -2.51 -5.36 -14.07
C THR A 115 -2.05 -6.08 -15.33
N SER A 116 -1.51 -5.35 -16.31
CA SER A 116 -0.94 -5.93 -17.53
C SER A 116 0.29 -6.81 -17.25
N THR A 117 1.07 -6.45 -16.24
CA THR A 117 2.29 -7.20 -15.87
C THR A 117 2.00 -8.19 -14.73
N TYR A 118 1.20 -7.77 -13.75
CA TYR A 118 0.82 -8.57 -12.58
C TYR A 118 -0.70 -8.67 -12.49
N PRO A 119 -1.31 -9.73 -12.99
CA PRO A 119 -2.79 -9.90 -12.97
C PRO A 119 -3.38 -9.88 -11.55
N SER A 120 -2.62 -10.32 -10.54
CA SER A 120 -3.04 -10.27 -9.13
C SER A 120 -3.27 -8.84 -8.61
N ALA A 121 -2.67 -7.84 -9.24
CA ALA A 121 -2.84 -6.43 -8.87
C ALA A 121 -4.28 -5.93 -9.07
N ASN A 122 -5.08 -6.60 -9.91
CA ASN A 122 -6.46 -6.20 -10.19
C ASN A 122 -7.28 -5.98 -8.90
N TRP A 123 -7.28 -6.95 -8.00
CA TRP A 123 -8.03 -6.87 -6.74
C TRP A 123 -7.45 -5.84 -5.77
N TYR A 124 -6.15 -5.79 -5.64
CA TYR A 124 -5.46 -4.84 -4.77
C TYR A 124 -5.64 -3.38 -5.23
N GLU A 125 -5.60 -3.11 -6.53
CA GLU A 125 -5.83 -1.77 -7.07
C GLU A 125 -7.28 -1.33 -6.85
N ARG A 126 -8.24 -2.23 -7.00
CA ARG A 126 -9.64 -1.97 -6.66
C ARG A 126 -9.84 -1.70 -5.16
N GLU A 127 -9.13 -2.43 -4.29
CA GLU A 127 -9.14 -2.17 -2.85
C GLU A 127 -8.58 -0.78 -2.54
N CYS A 128 -7.45 -0.39 -3.12
CA CYS A 128 -6.89 0.95 -2.95
C CYS A 128 -7.83 2.05 -3.45
N TRP A 129 -8.51 1.81 -4.57
CA TRP A 129 -9.56 2.71 -5.06
C TRP A 129 -10.72 2.81 -4.07
N ASP A 130 -11.24 1.69 -3.60
CA ASP A 130 -12.38 1.67 -2.69
C ASP A 130 -12.08 2.32 -1.35
N MET A 131 -10.91 2.01 -0.74
CA MET A 131 -10.57 2.44 0.61
C MET A 131 -9.98 3.86 0.67
N TYR A 132 -9.19 4.27 -0.32
CA TYR A 132 -8.49 5.56 -0.33
C TYR A 132 -8.96 6.53 -1.42
N GLY A 133 -9.60 6.04 -2.47
CA GLY A 133 -10.01 6.84 -3.63
C GLY A 133 -8.87 7.14 -4.60
N VAL A 134 -7.81 6.33 -4.59
CA VAL A 134 -6.71 6.47 -5.56
C VAL A 134 -7.11 5.86 -6.89
N SER A 135 -7.08 6.66 -7.94
CA SER A 135 -7.48 6.22 -9.28
C SER A 135 -6.33 5.60 -10.06
N PHE A 136 -6.61 4.45 -10.67
CA PHE A 136 -5.65 3.72 -11.51
C PHE A 136 -6.04 3.82 -12.98
N LYS A 137 -5.15 4.42 -13.79
CA LYS A 137 -5.34 4.56 -15.22
C LYS A 137 -5.09 3.21 -15.93
N ASN A 138 -5.85 2.93 -17.00
CA ASN A 138 -5.77 1.69 -17.77
C ASN A 138 -6.10 0.42 -16.97
N HIS A 139 -6.78 0.53 -15.84
CA HIS A 139 -7.33 -0.62 -15.14
C HIS A 139 -8.53 -1.18 -15.90
N PRO A 140 -8.65 -2.51 -16.09
CA PRO A 140 -9.73 -3.11 -16.88
C PRO A 140 -11.13 -2.89 -16.31
N ASP A 141 -11.28 -2.91 -14.98
CA ASP A 141 -12.56 -2.74 -14.30
C ASP A 141 -12.35 -2.18 -12.88
N LEU A 142 -12.25 -0.86 -12.78
CA LEU A 142 -12.03 -0.16 -11.51
C LEU A 142 -13.38 0.14 -10.83
N ARG A 143 -13.84 -0.78 -10.00
CA ARG A 143 -15.07 -0.66 -9.21
C ARG A 143 -14.85 -1.05 -7.76
N ARG A 144 -15.74 -0.61 -6.87
CA ARG A 144 -15.70 -0.96 -5.44
C ARG A 144 -15.86 -2.46 -5.21
N ILE A 145 -15.18 -2.99 -4.18
CA ILE A 145 -15.23 -4.42 -3.83
C ILE A 145 -15.55 -4.69 -2.37
N LEU A 146 -15.21 -3.77 -1.46
CA LEU A 146 -15.33 -3.99 -0.01
C LEU A 146 -16.47 -3.20 0.62
N THR A 147 -16.75 -2.00 0.11
CA THR A 147 -17.84 -1.17 0.61
C THR A 147 -19.17 -1.57 -0.01
N ASP A 148 -20.26 -1.26 0.68
CA ASP A 148 -21.63 -1.56 0.24
C ASP A 148 -22.00 -0.78 -1.04
N TYR A 149 -23.04 -1.23 -1.73
CA TYR A 149 -23.58 -0.56 -2.90
C TYR A 149 -24.06 0.86 -2.54
N GLY A 150 -23.64 1.85 -3.34
CA GLY A 150 -24.00 3.23 -3.08
C GLY A 150 -23.27 3.88 -1.92
N PHE A 151 -22.26 3.23 -1.33
CA PHE A 151 -21.45 3.80 -0.27
C PHE A 151 -20.73 5.07 -0.74
N GLN A 152 -20.84 6.15 0.04
CA GLN A 152 -20.19 7.42 -0.25
C GLN A 152 -18.98 7.63 0.63
N GLY A 153 -17.85 7.98 0.01
CA GLY A 153 -16.58 8.22 0.68
C GLY A 153 -15.60 7.04 0.60
N HIS A 154 -14.48 7.19 1.30
CA HIS A 154 -13.36 6.24 1.32
C HIS A 154 -12.94 6.00 2.77
N PRO A 155 -13.25 4.82 3.34
CA PRO A 155 -13.19 4.59 4.78
C PRO A 155 -11.80 4.66 5.41
N PHE A 156 -10.72 4.40 4.66
CA PHE A 156 -9.36 4.40 5.19
C PHE A 156 -8.68 5.77 5.14
N ARG A 157 -9.35 6.78 4.58
CA ARG A 157 -8.89 8.16 4.71
C ARG A 157 -8.97 8.58 6.16
N LYS A 158 -7.94 9.22 6.67
CA LYS A 158 -7.87 9.66 8.07
C LYS A 158 -8.90 10.72 8.45
N ASP A 159 -9.43 11.45 7.48
CA ASP A 159 -10.51 12.43 7.63
C ASP A 159 -11.90 11.82 7.58
N PHE A 160 -12.02 10.52 7.26
CA PHE A 160 -13.28 9.80 7.31
C PHE A 160 -13.59 9.36 8.75
N PRO A 161 -14.81 9.65 9.30
CA PRO A 161 -15.13 9.26 10.66
C PRO A 161 -15.21 7.75 10.83
N LEU A 162 -14.77 7.25 11.98
CA LEU A 162 -14.68 5.81 12.25
C LEU A 162 -16.05 5.11 12.12
N SER A 163 -17.11 5.73 12.62
CA SER A 163 -18.46 5.19 12.54
C SER A 163 -19.15 5.44 11.19
N GLY A 164 -18.54 6.24 10.30
CA GLY A 164 -19.18 6.69 9.07
C GLY A 164 -20.23 7.77 9.30
N PHE A 165 -21.16 7.94 8.37
CA PHE A 165 -22.20 8.96 8.40
C PHE A 165 -23.62 8.39 8.47
N ILE A 166 -23.79 7.15 8.04
CA ILE A 166 -25.09 6.51 7.84
C ILE A 166 -25.05 5.12 8.46
N GLU A 167 -26.14 4.75 9.12
CA GLU A 167 -26.38 3.39 9.61
C GLU A 167 -27.55 2.75 8.85
N LEU A 168 -27.54 1.44 8.79
CA LEU A 168 -28.56 0.65 8.12
C LEU A 168 -29.51 0.07 9.18
N ARG A 169 -30.80 0.27 8.97
CA ARG A 169 -31.84 -0.30 9.80
C ARG A 169 -32.91 -0.98 8.93
N TYR A 170 -33.43 -2.11 9.40
CA TYR A 170 -34.60 -2.70 8.78
C TYR A 170 -35.86 -2.03 9.31
N ASP A 171 -36.65 -1.44 8.42
CA ASP A 171 -37.93 -0.84 8.75
C ASP A 171 -39.07 -1.84 8.50
N GLU A 172 -39.70 -2.33 9.58
CA GLU A 172 -40.76 -3.31 9.48
C GLU A 172 -42.03 -2.75 8.83
N ARG A 173 -42.30 -1.44 8.96
CA ARG A 173 -43.52 -0.81 8.38
C ARG A 173 -43.45 -0.83 6.86
N TYR A 174 -42.27 -0.56 6.30
CA TYR A 174 -42.09 -0.51 4.86
C TYR A 174 -41.45 -1.77 4.31
N GLN A 175 -41.09 -2.76 5.16
CA GLN A 175 -40.45 -4.04 4.81
C GLN A 175 -39.21 -3.84 3.92
N ARG A 176 -38.40 -2.85 4.27
CA ARG A 176 -37.19 -2.49 3.52
C ARG A 176 -36.08 -2.01 4.43
N ILE A 177 -34.87 -1.99 3.90
CA ILE A 177 -33.70 -1.39 4.57
C ILE A 177 -33.83 0.15 4.46
N ALA A 178 -33.75 0.82 5.58
CA ALA A 178 -33.69 2.27 5.68
C ALA A 178 -32.27 2.72 6.00
N TYR A 179 -31.89 3.85 5.43
CA TYR A 179 -30.64 4.52 5.69
C TYR A 179 -30.89 5.70 6.60
N ASP A 180 -30.47 5.61 7.84
CA ASP A 180 -30.65 6.65 8.84
C ASP A 180 -29.31 7.33 9.16
N PRO A 181 -29.27 8.63 9.49
CA PRO A 181 -28.05 9.25 10.01
C PRO A 181 -27.64 8.57 11.32
N ILE A 182 -26.34 8.46 11.55
CA ILE A 182 -25.82 7.79 12.73
C ILE A 182 -26.25 8.52 14.00
N HIS A 183 -26.91 7.78 14.89
CA HIS A 183 -27.17 8.15 16.26
C HIS A 183 -26.29 7.31 17.18
N SER A 184 -25.11 7.84 17.53
CA SER A 184 -24.17 7.11 18.38
C SER A 184 -24.77 6.89 19.77
N ILE A 185 -25.15 5.64 20.06
CA ILE A 185 -25.66 5.22 21.38
C ILE A 185 -24.51 5.09 22.39
N GLN A 186 -23.31 4.77 21.91
CA GLN A 186 -22.13 4.60 22.74
C GLN A 186 -20.97 5.42 22.16
N GLU A 187 -20.32 6.21 23.02
CA GLU A 187 -19.11 6.91 22.66
C GLU A 187 -17.99 5.92 22.29
N PHE A 188 -17.24 6.26 21.24
CA PHE A 188 -16.04 5.49 20.88
C PHE A 188 -15.00 5.62 21.98
N ARG A 189 -14.63 4.50 22.60
CA ARG A 189 -13.65 4.46 23.69
C ARG A 189 -12.26 4.38 23.14
N ILE A 190 -11.45 5.42 23.37
CA ILE A 190 -10.04 5.48 23.03
C ILE A 190 -9.25 4.95 24.21
N PHE A 191 -8.46 3.90 23.98
CA PHE A 191 -7.59 3.34 25.00
C PHE A 191 -6.16 3.81 24.75
N ASP A 192 -5.50 4.32 25.80
CA ASP A 192 -4.08 4.60 25.76
C ASP A 192 -3.31 3.28 25.90
N THR A 193 -2.62 2.88 24.84
CA THR A 193 -1.84 1.65 24.77
C THR A 193 -0.38 1.85 25.14
N LEU A 194 0.05 3.11 25.35
CA LEU A 194 1.42 3.42 25.75
C LEU A 194 1.59 3.17 27.25
N THR A 195 2.67 2.47 27.62
CA THR A 195 3.02 2.31 29.02
C THR A 195 3.48 3.66 29.59
N PRO A 196 2.96 4.09 30.77
CA PRO A 196 3.33 5.38 31.37
C PRO A 196 4.83 5.54 31.65
N TRP A 197 5.54 4.42 31.69
CA TRP A 197 6.97 4.35 32.04
C TRP A 197 7.91 4.43 30.83
N ASN A 198 7.41 4.49 29.59
CA ASN A 198 8.20 4.53 28.35
C ASN A 198 8.79 5.91 28.00
N PHE A 199 8.78 6.86 28.94
CA PHE A 199 9.37 8.20 28.73
C PHE A 199 10.91 8.20 28.61
N TYR A 200 11.58 7.09 28.91
CA TYR A 200 13.05 7.03 28.99
C TYR A 200 13.77 6.54 27.72
N HIS A 201 13.07 6.28 26.62
CA HIS A 201 13.69 5.77 25.38
C HIS A 201 13.52 6.68 24.17
N LYS A 202 13.58 8.01 24.39
CA LYS A 202 13.83 8.96 23.30
C LYS A 202 15.23 9.52 23.47
N ASN A 203 16.22 8.78 22.99
CA ASN A 203 17.53 9.29 22.58
C ASN A 203 17.89 8.72 21.22
#